data_789c0674a4e94803fa751de3b3d11451
#
_entry.id   789c0674a4e94803fa751de3b3d11451
#
_cell.length_a   1.000
_cell.length_b   1.000
_cell.length_c   1.000
_cell.angle_alpha   90.00
_cell.angle_beta   90.00
_cell.angle_gamma   90.00
#
_symmetry.space_group_name_H-M   'P 1'
#
loop_
_entity.id
_entity.type
_entity.pdbx_description
1 polymer ?
#
loop_
_entity_poly.entity_id
_entity_poly.type
_entity_poly.pdbx_seq_one_letter_code
_entity_poly.pdbx_strand_id
1 'polypeptide(L)'
;MVVIAAAATYYVTRAGGTTSANETAGATLQVVYLDSNPAEKRIVEYIADEVAPDYDVKVAAVGLGDSTQINSAISDGRYAGTIFQHRHWLQQVLDANPGFREQAATGPIFHWVFGIWSDKYRSPDQIPNGARVSLPSDPANNAQAIWYLAQAGLVTLRPGADVTALTQKDIAANPKNLSFTLLDLGAQPRALRDLDAIVGYAESFLAAGVSEDKLIFAPKSPDEFASVLTVGSDYVDAPNVQNLIKAFEDPRVQTFIANDPEVKKLALPGQPA
;
A
#
# COMPACT_ATOMS: atom_id res chain seq x y z
N MET A 1 24.71 -57.44 -24.37
CA MET A 1 25.14 -56.05 -24.57
C MET A 1 24.17 -55.16 -23.79
N VAL A 2 24.58 -54.77 -22.57
CA VAL A 2 23.75 -53.97 -21.68
C VAL A 2 24.18 -52.53 -21.83
N VAL A 3 23.26 -51.67 -22.27
CA VAL A 3 23.48 -50.21 -22.37
C VAL A 3 23.08 -49.58 -21.05
N ILE A 4 24.07 -49.10 -20.29
CA ILE A 4 23.85 -48.32 -19.07
C ILE A 4 23.71 -46.85 -19.52
N ALA A 5 22.49 -46.33 -19.38
CA ALA A 5 22.23 -44.89 -19.57
C ALA A 5 22.64 -44.16 -18.28
N ALA A 6 23.72 -43.40 -18.34
CA ALA A 6 24.11 -42.48 -17.28
C ALA A 6 23.22 -41.23 -17.31
N ALA A 7 22.38 -41.07 -16.30
CA ALA A 7 21.66 -39.82 -16.07
C ALA A 7 22.65 -38.76 -15.53
N ALA A 8 23.00 -37.81 -16.36
CA ALA A 8 23.78 -36.65 -15.94
C ALA A 8 22.86 -35.68 -15.18
N THR A 9 23.01 -35.66 -13.86
CA THR A 9 22.37 -34.63 -13.01
C THR A 9 23.13 -33.34 -13.22
N TYR A 10 22.53 -32.39 -13.92
CA TYR A 10 23.04 -31.03 -14.05
C TYR A 10 22.82 -30.30 -12.71
N TYR A 11 23.88 -30.23 -11.89
CA TYR A 11 23.96 -29.25 -10.84
C TYR A 11 24.23 -27.88 -11.50
N VAL A 12 23.23 -27.02 -11.55
CA VAL A 12 23.44 -25.60 -11.81
C VAL A 12 24.07 -25.03 -10.55
N THR A 13 25.40 -24.95 -10.51
CA THR A 13 26.12 -24.17 -9.52
C THR A 13 25.79 -22.69 -9.78
N ARG A 14 24.93 -22.11 -8.98
CA ARG A 14 24.77 -20.66 -8.88
C ARG A 14 26.13 -20.07 -8.54
N ALA A 15 26.71 -19.29 -9.45
CA ALA A 15 27.98 -18.58 -9.22
C ALA A 15 27.87 -17.78 -7.92
N GLY A 16 28.95 -17.83 -7.09
CA GLY A 16 29.04 -17.35 -5.72
C GLY A 16 28.45 -15.95 -5.48
N GLY A 17 27.15 -15.90 -5.21
CA GLY A 17 26.44 -14.76 -4.66
C GLY A 17 26.45 -14.89 -3.14
N THR A 18 26.67 -13.80 -2.44
CA THR A 18 26.44 -13.69 -1.00
C THR A 18 25.00 -14.16 -0.71
N THR A 19 24.86 -15.16 0.18
CA THR A 19 23.55 -15.66 0.60
C THR A 19 22.72 -14.48 1.11
N SER A 20 21.49 -14.35 0.62
CA SER A 20 20.59 -13.27 1.07
C SER A 20 20.33 -13.38 2.58
N ALA A 21 20.20 -12.22 3.26
CA ALA A 21 19.76 -12.17 4.66
C ALA A 21 18.42 -12.92 4.85
N ASN A 22 17.57 -12.91 3.81
CA ASN A 22 16.29 -13.61 3.81
C ASN A 22 16.42 -15.12 4.05
N GLU A 23 17.52 -15.74 3.60
CA GLU A 23 17.80 -17.17 3.73
C GLU A 23 18.79 -17.49 4.86
N THR A 24 19.42 -16.48 5.47
CA THR A 24 20.45 -16.67 6.49
C THR A 24 19.85 -16.65 7.89
N ALA A 25 19.89 -17.77 8.59
CA ALA A 25 19.36 -17.90 9.95
C ALA A 25 19.99 -16.86 10.90
N GLY A 26 19.16 -16.14 11.65
CA GLY A 26 19.57 -15.11 12.61
C GLY A 26 20.08 -13.81 12.00
N ALA A 27 20.08 -13.66 10.67
CA ALA A 27 20.38 -12.41 10.01
C ALA A 27 19.28 -11.36 10.30
N THR A 28 19.66 -10.09 10.31
CA THR A 28 18.71 -8.99 10.41
C THR A 28 18.02 -8.77 9.07
N LEU A 29 16.70 -8.88 9.05
CA LEU A 29 15.86 -8.61 7.89
C LEU A 29 15.56 -7.12 7.81
N GLN A 30 15.84 -6.53 6.67
CA GLN A 30 15.53 -5.12 6.41
C GLN A 30 14.14 -5.01 5.78
N VAL A 31 13.23 -4.30 6.45
CA VAL A 31 11.89 -3.99 5.93
C VAL A 31 11.84 -2.53 5.54
N VAL A 32 11.43 -2.29 4.30
CA VAL A 32 11.44 -0.96 3.70
C VAL A 32 10.08 -0.29 3.88
N TYR A 33 10.13 1.01 4.16
CA TYR A 33 8.99 1.92 4.14
C TYR A 33 9.28 3.13 3.23
N LEU A 34 8.25 3.86 2.80
CA LEU A 34 8.45 5.12 2.11
C LEU A 34 8.90 6.21 3.09
N ASP A 35 10.03 6.88 2.81
CA ASP A 35 10.60 7.95 3.64
C ASP A 35 9.59 9.08 3.92
N SER A 36 8.69 9.33 2.98
CA SER A 36 7.63 10.32 3.12
C SER A 36 6.53 9.92 4.11
N ASN A 37 6.47 8.62 4.51
CA ASN A 37 5.37 8.10 5.33
C ASN A 37 5.79 7.78 6.77
N PRO A 38 5.56 8.69 7.72
CA PRO A 38 5.95 8.50 9.12
C PRO A 38 5.15 7.38 9.81
N ALA A 39 3.92 7.06 9.36
CA ALA A 39 3.14 5.98 9.94
C ALA A 39 3.73 4.61 9.59
N GLU A 40 4.13 4.40 8.33
CA GLU A 40 4.81 3.16 7.92
C GLU A 40 6.10 2.95 8.71
N LYS A 41 6.93 3.99 8.86
CA LYS A 41 8.12 3.95 9.68
C LYS A 41 7.81 3.46 11.09
N ARG A 42 6.87 4.10 11.78
CA ARG A 42 6.51 3.78 13.17
C ARG A 42 5.96 2.35 13.31
N ILE A 43 5.17 1.88 12.33
CA ILE A 43 4.66 0.51 12.33
C ILE A 43 5.82 -0.49 12.21
N VAL A 44 6.75 -0.28 11.27
CA VAL A 44 7.90 -1.18 11.10
C VAL A 44 8.82 -1.15 12.32
N GLU A 45 9.09 0.03 12.89
CA GLU A 45 9.90 0.18 14.11
C GLU A 45 9.23 -0.54 15.30
N TYR A 46 7.93 -0.35 15.51
CA TYR A 46 7.20 -1.06 16.56
C TYR A 46 7.28 -2.59 16.39
N ILE A 47 7.11 -3.08 15.16
CA ILE A 47 7.25 -4.52 14.90
C ILE A 47 8.67 -4.99 15.17
N ALA A 48 9.68 -4.23 14.77
CA ALA A 48 11.09 -4.55 14.96
C ALA A 48 11.46 -4.65 16.46
N ASP A 49 10.99 -3.72 17.26
CA ASP A 49 11.40 -3.57 18.65
C ASP A 49 10.56 -4.42 19.62
N GLU A 50 9.23 -4.51 19.39
CA GLU A 50 8.28 -5.05 20.37
C GLU A 50 7.66 -6.39 19.96
N VAL A 51 7.70 -6.76 18.66
CA VAL A 51 6.99 -7.95 18.17
C VAL A 51 7.94 -9.01 17.62
N ALA A 52 8.84 -8.62 16.73
CA ALA A 52 9.73 -9.53 16.01
C ALA A 52 10.60 -10.42 16.91
N PRO A 53 11.09 -9.95 18.08
CA PRO A 53 11.86 -10.81 18.99
C PRO A 53 11.10 -12.05 19.45
N ASP A 54 9.79 -12.00 19.61
CA ASP A 54 8.96 -13.13 20.04
C ASP A 54 8.82 -14.21 18.95
N TYR A 55 9.20 -13.88 17.72
CA TYR A 55 9.19 -14.77 16.55
C TYR A 55 10.60 -15.18 16.10
N ASP A 56 11.62 -15.00 16.95
CA ASP A 56 13.02 -15.30 16.62
C ASP A 56 13.51 -14.65 15.32
N VAL A 57 13.01 -13.44 15.00
CA VAL A 57 13.43 -12.67 13.83
C VAL A 57 13.92 -11.29 14.25
N LYS A 58 15.03 -10.85 13.64
CA LYS A 58 15.55 -9.50 13.80
C LYS A 58 15.11 -8.66 12.62
N VAL A 59 14.52 -7.52 12.89
CA VAL A 59 14.03 -6.59 11.87
C VAL A 59 14.71 -5.24 12.02
N ALA A 60 15.02 -4.60 10.89
CA ALA A 60 15.48 -3.23 10.83
C ALA A 60 14.62 -2.45 9.83
N ALA A 61 14.11 -1.31 10.25
CA ALA A 61 13.36 -0.39 9.41
C ALA A 61 14.32 0.39 8.49
N VAL A 62 14.01 0.46 7.20
CA VAL A 62 14.82 1.19 6.21
C VAL A 62 13.91 2.09 5.39
N GLY A 63 14.20 3.39 5.36
CA GLY A 63 13.49 4.35 4.52
C GLY A 63 14.07 4.42 3.12
N LEU A 64 13.21 4.46 2.10
CA LEU A 64 13.57 4.76 0.71
C LEU A 64 12.56 5.71 0.08
N GLY A 65 13.04 6.60 -0.79
CA GLY A 65 12.22 7.66 -1.39
C GLY A 65 11.51 7.28 -2.69
N ASP A 66 11.81 6.12 -3.28
CA ASP A 66 11.30 5.74 -4.61
C ASP A 66 10.68 4.35 -4.60
N SER A 67 9.37 4.29 -4.90
CA SER A 67 8.58 3.05 -4.86
C SER A 67 9.06 2.00 -5.88
N THR A 68 9.54 2.43 -7.06
CA THR A 68 10.05 1.49 -8.07
C THR A 68 11.38 0.87 -7.63
N GLN A 69 12.24 1.65 -6.96
CA GLN A 69 13.47 1.13 -6.38
C GLN A 69 13.17 0.15 -5.24
N ILE A 70 12.14 0.40 -4.42
CA ILE A 70 11.70 -0.53 -3.37
C ILE A 70 11.31 -1.86 -3.99
N ASN A 71 10.39 -1.89 -4.95
CA ASN A 71 9.94 -3.12 -5.59
C ASN A 71 11.10 -3.89 -6.25
N SER A 72 11.97 -3.20 -7.00
CA SER A 72 13.17 -3.84 -7.56
C SER A 72 14.04 -4.50 -6.50
N ALA A 73 14.26 -3.81 -5.37
CA ALA A 73 15.12 -4.29 -4.31
C ALA A 73 14.52 -5.47 -3.49
N ILE A 74 13.19 -5.51 -3.35
CA ILE A 74 12.47 -6.66 -2.78
C ILE A 74 12.57 -7.85 -3.73
N SER A 75 12.29 -7.63 -5.02
CA SER A 75 12.37 -8.66 -6.06
C SER A 75 13.76 -9.31 -6.14
N ASP A 76 14.82 -8.51 -5.98
CA ASP A 76 16.22 -8.97 -6.00
C ASP A 76 16.68 -9.62 -4.67
N GLY A 77 15.84 -9.59 -3.63
CA GLY A 77 16.16 -10.10 -2.29
C GLY A 77 17.17 -9.27 -1.50
N ARG A 78 17.39 -8.00 -1.91
CA ARG A 78 18.23 -7.06 -1.14
C ARG A 78 17.57 -6.65 0.17
N TYR A 79 16.25 -6.56 0.17
CA TYR A 79 15.41 -6.32 1.35
C TYR A 79 14.41 -7.45 1.53
N ALA A 80 13.95 -7.65 2.75
CA ALA A 80 13.06 -8.75 3.08
C ALA A 80 11.61 -8.48 2.73
N GLY A 81 11.18 -7.23 2.81
CA GLY A 81 9.81 -6.86 2.51
C GLY A 81 9.54 -5.37 2.62
N THR A 82 8.32 -5.00 2.28
CA THR A 82 7.81 -3.63 2.38
C THR A 82 6.32 -3.62 2.69
N ILE A 83 5.80 -2.51 3.25
CA ILE A 83 4.39 -2.32 3.60
C ILE A 83 3.76 -1.09 2.94
N PHE A 84 4.42 -0.46 1.97
CA PHE A 84 3.92 0.78 1.38
C PHE A 84 2.79 0.59 0.36
N GLN A 85 2.45 -0.64 -0.03
CA GLN A 85 1.56 -0.90 -1.16
C GLN A 85 0.43 -1.87 -0.84
N HIS A 86 -0.71 -1.70 -1.50
CA HIS A 86 -1.80 -2.66 -1.53
C HIS A 86 -1.67 -3.62 -2.71
N ARG A 87 -2.41 -4.74 -2.69
CA ARG A 87 -2.34 -5.81 -3.70
C ARG A 87 -2.54 -5.31 -5.12
N HIS A 88 -3.46 -4.38 -5.31
CA HIS A 88 -3.79 -3.87 -6.63
C HIS A 88 -2.66 -2.99 -7.21
N TRP A 89 -2.02 -2.16 -6.39
CA TRP A 89 -0.81 -1.43 -6.79
C TRP A 89 0.34 -2.39 -7.12
N LEU A 90 0.58 -3.40 -6.28
CA LEU A 90 1.59 -4.42 -6.54
C LEU A 90 1.36 -5.10 -7.90
N GLN A 91 0.12 -5.49 -8.21
CA GLN A 91 -0.20 -6.10 -9.50
C GLN A 91 0.13 -5.18 -10.67
N GLN A 92 -0.22 -3.89 -10.56
CA GLN A 92 0.13 -2.89 -11.59
C GLN A 92 1.65 -2.76 -11.77
N VAL A 93 2.43 -2.82 -10.69
CA VAL A 93 3.90 -2.80 -10.75
C VAL A 93 4.44 -4.05 -11.46
N LEU A 94 3.91 -5.23 -11.13
CA LEU A 94 4.34 -6.50 -11.74
C LEU A 94 3.98 -6.56 -13.23
N ASP A 95 2.82 -6.07 -13.62
CA ASP A 95 2.39 -6.00 -15.01
C ASP A 95 3.32 -5.08 -15.85
N ALA A 96 3.77 -3.98 -15.25
CA ALA A 96 4.70 -3.05 -15.87
C ALA A 96 6.15 -3.55 -15.88
N ASN A 97 6.51 -4.48 -14.99
CA ASN A 97 7.87 -4.98 -14.80
C ASN A 97 7.90 -6.52 -14.77
N PRO A 98 7.82 -7.21 -15.93
CA PRO A 98 7.71 -8.68 -15.98
C PRO A 98 8.88 -9.45 -15.35
N GLY A 99 9.99 -8.76 -15.06
CA GLY A 99 11.15 -9.34 -14.38
C GLY A 99 11.04 -9.32 -12.85
N PHE A 100 10.09 -8.59 -12.27
CA PHE A 100 9.91 -8.51 -10.82
C PHE A 100 9.20 -9.75 -10.30
N ARG A 101 9.65 -10.24 -9.14
CA ARG A 101 9.12 -11.42 -8.47
C ARG A 101 8.81 -11.10 -7.02
N GLU A 102 7.63 -10.59 -6.81
CA GLU A 102 7.12 -10.20 -5.51
C GLU A 102 5.71 -10.76 -5.29
N GLN A 103 5.33 -10.89 -4.05
CA GLN A 103 3.97 -11.27 -3.68
C GLN A 103 3.55 -10.67 -2.35
N ALA A 104 2.26 -10.46 -2.20
CA ALA A 104 1.66 -10.11 -0.92
C ALA A 104 1.64 -11.32 0.00
N ALA A 105 2.32 -11.23 1.14
CA ALA A 105 2.55 -12.34 2.06
C ALA A 105 1.59 -12.36 3.26
N THR A 106 0.91 -11.22 3.56
CA THR A 106 -0.05 -11.12 4.67
C THR A 106 -1.45 -10.78 4.20
N GLY A 107 -2.43 -10.88 5.09
CA GLY A 107 -3.69 -10.16 5.01
C GLY A 107 -3.50 -8.65 5.17
N PRO A 108 -4.63 -7.88 5.30
CA PRO A 108 -4.59 -6.46 5.58
C PRO A 108 -3.81 -6.14 6.85
N ILE A 109 -2.78 -5.29 6.75
CA ILE A 109 -2.05 -4.77 7.92
C ILE A 109 -2.70 -3.47 8.38
N PHE A 110 -2.87 -2.52 7.45
CA PHE A 110 -3.57 -1.27 7.72
C PHE A 110 -4.23 -0.72 6.44
N HIS A 111 -5.17 0.19 6.62
CA HIS A 111 -5.71 1.02 5.54
C HIS A 111 -5.16 2.43 5.72
N TRP A 112 -4.62 3.02 4.64
CA TRP A 112 -4.30 4.44 4.69
C TRP A 112 -5.57 5.27 4.89
N VAL A 113 -5.45 6.35 5.63
CA VAL A 113 -6.50 7.38 5.63
C VAL A 113 -6.49 8.03 4.26
N PHE A 114 -7.48 7.64 3.46
CA PHE A 114 -7.73 8.15 2.13
C PHE A 114 -9.13 8.74 2.11
N GLY A 115 -9.34 9.85 1.41
CA GLY A 115 -10.65 10.48 1.47
C GLY A 115 -10.80 11.72 0.62
N ILE A 116 -11.93 12.38 0.81
CA ILE A 116 -12.30 13.59 0.09
C ILE A 116 -11.87 14.81 0.90
N TRP A 117 -11.04 15.63 0.28
CA TRP A 117 -10.49 16.87 0.82
C TRP A 117 -11.14 18.07 0.16
N SER A 118 -11.44 19.12 0.94
CA SER A 118 -11.93 20.39 0.40
C SER A 118 -11.51 21.56 1.28
N ASP A 119 -11.05 22.62 0.65
CA ASP A 119 -10.80 23.90 1.33
C ASP A 119 -12.08 24.73 1.48
N LYS A 120 -13.10 24.46 0.67
CA LYS A 120 -14.33 25.25 0.51
C LYS A 120 -15.52 24.67 1.28
N TYR A 121 -15.64 23.34 1.37
CA TYR A 121 -16.80 22.63 1.91
C TYR A 121 -16.43 21.83 3.14
N ARG A 122 -17.44 21.45 3.96
CA ARG A 122 -17.26 20.72 5.22
C ARG A 122 -17.87 19.33 5.19
N SER A 123 -18.61 18.99 4.14
CA SER A 123 -19.21 17.67 3.91
C SER A 123 -19.47 17.45 2.42
N PRO A 124 -19.56 16.18 1.96
CA PRO A 124 -19.79 15.89 0.54
C PRO A 124 -21.10 16.44 -0.04
N ASP A 125 -22.14 16.54 0.77
CA ASP A 125 -23.44 17.07 0.35
C ASP A 125 -23.38 18.56 -0.02
N GLN A 126 -22.46 19.33 0.58
CA GLN A 126 -22.24 20.74 0.28
C GLN A 126 -21.52 20.98 -1.06
N ILE A 127 -20.90 19.98 -1.65
CA ILE A 127 -20.24 20.09 -2.96
C ILE A 127 -21.30 20.44 -4.02
N PRO A 128 -21.15 21.57 -4.76
CA PRO A 128 -22.19 22.04 -5.66
C PRO A 128 -22.28 21.27 -6.98
N ASN A 129 -23.35 21.53 -7.72
CA ASN A 129 -23.47 21.05 -9.09
C ASN A 129 -22.35 21.68 -9.96
N GLY A 130 -21.77 20.86 -10.85
CA GLY A 130 -20.70 21.30 -11.75
C GLY A 130 -19.33 21.43 -11.07
N ALA A 131 -19.19 20.96 -9.82
CA ALA A 131 -17.93 21.03 -9.10
C ALA A 131 -16.79 20.30 -9.81
N ARG A 132 -15.58 20.88 -9.70
CA ARG A 132 -14.35 20.27 -10.21
C ARG A 132 -13.70 19.42 -9.12
N VAL A 133 -13.58 18.14 -9.39
CA VAL A 133 -13.01 17.16 -8.46
C VAL A 133 -11.77 16.52 -9.05
N SER A 134 -10.67 16.46 -8.29
CA SER A 134 -9.49 15.73 -8.71
C SER A 134 -9.51 14.30 -8.18
N LEU A 135 -9.06 13.38 -9.03
CA LEU A 135 -8.78 11.99 -8.74
C LEU A 135 -7.29 11.70 -9.01
N PRO A 136 -6.69 10.68 -8.39
CA PRO A 136 -5.36 10.21 -8.75
C PRO A 136 -5.25 9.83 -10.24
N SER A 137 -4.10 10.10 -10.85
CA SER A 137 -3.84 9.79 -12.27
C SER A 137 -3.53 8.32 -12.51
N ASP A 138 -2.97 7.62 -11.52
CA ASP A 138 -2.69 6.19 -11.63
C ASP A 138 -3.99 5.36 -11.49
N PRO A 139 -4.12 4.25 -12.25
CA PRO A 139 -5.35 3.47 -12.30
C PRO A 139 -5.75 2.86 -10.96
N ALA A 140 -4.80 2.40 -10.15
CA ALA A 140 -5.07 1.71 -8.89
C ALA A 140 -5.73 2.65 -7.87
N ASN A 141 -5.13 3.83 -7.63
CA ASN A 141 -5.67 4.83 -6.71
C ASN A 141 -6.87 5.57 -7.31
N ASN A 142 -6.98 5.65 -8.65
CA ASN A 142 -8.16 6.19 -9.32
C ASN A 142 -9.39 5.33 -9.05
N ALA A 143 -9.27 4.01 -9.14
CA ALA A 143 -10.36 3.08 -8.81
C ALA A 143 -10.83 3.28 -7.36
N GLN A 144 -9.90 3.37 -6.41
CA GLN A 144 -10.20 3.65 -5.01
C GLN A 144 -10.93 4.99 -4.86
N ALA A 145 -10.45 6.05 -5.51
CA ALA A 145 -11.06 7.38 -5.43
C ALA A 145 -12.51 7.40 -5.97
N ILE A 146 -12.79 6.69 -7.05
CA ILE A 146 -14.16 6.56 -7.59
C ILE A 146 -15.07 5.84 -6.59
N TRP A 147 -14.55 4.80 -5.91
CA TRP A 147 -15.29 4.14 -4.83
C TRP A 147 -15.64 5.14 -3.70
N TYR A 148 -14.70 6.00 -3.28
CA TYR A 148 -14.96 7.02 -2.25
C TYR A 148 -16.02 8.03 -2.67
N LEU A 149 -16.04 8.47 -3.94
CA LEU A 149 -17.10 9.32 -4.46
C LEU A 149 -18.48 8.64 -4.40
N ALA A 150 -18.52 7.33 -4.65
CA ALA A 150 -19.78 6.58 -4.55
C ALA A 150 -20.23 6.42 -3.10
N GLN A 151 -19.32 6.12 -2.17
CA GLN A 151 -19.64 6.05 -0.73
C GLN A 151 -20.13 7.39 -0.18
N ALA A 152 -19.61 8.49 -0.70
CA ALA A 152 -20.03 9.84 -0.35
C ALA A 152 -21.39 10.25 -0.99
N GLY A 153 -22.00 9.39 -1.82
CA GLY A 153 -23.24 9.69 -2.54
C GLY A 153 -23.10 10.72 -3.67
N LEU A 154 -21.87 11.03 -4.07
CA LEU A 154 -21.57 12.02 -5.13
C LEU A 154 -21.76 11.42 -6.52
N VAL A 155 -21.58 10.12 -6.67
CA VAL A 155 -21.81 9.35 -7.90
C VAL A 155 -22.51 8.04 -7.57
N THR A 156 -23.07 7.36 -8.57
CA THR A 156 -23.60 5.99 -8.44
C THR A 156 -22.83 5.09 -9.40
N LEU A 157 -22.36 3.95 -8.92
CA LEU A 157 -21.66 2.95 -9.74
C LEU A 157 -22.64 2.02 -10.46
N ARG A 158 -22.19 1.42 -11.55
CA ARG A 158 -22.92 0.34 -12.21
C ARG A 158 -22.99 -0.88 -11.28
N PRO A 159 -24.15 -1.58 -11.23
CA PRO A 159 -24.24 -2.81 -10.45
C PRO A 159 -23.18 -3.84 -10.88
N GLY A 160 -22.50 -4.43 -9.91
CA GLY A 160 -21.48 -5.45 -10.15
C GLY A 160 -20.14 -4.94 -10.69
N ALA A 161 -19.91 -3.63 -10.69
CA ALA A 161 -18.58 -3.08 -11.03
C ALA A 161 -17.53 -3.58 -10.04
N ASP A 162 -16.37 -3.98 -10.57
CA ASP A 162 -15.23 -4.41 -9.77
C ASP A 162 -14.58 -3.20 -9.08
N VAL A 163 -14.58 -3.20 -7.76
CA VAL A 163 -14.06 -2.07 -6.95
C VAL A 163 -12.57 -1.82 -7.19
N THR A 164 -11.81 -2.83 -7.59
CA THR A 164 -10.36 -2.72 -7.84
C THR A 164 -10.03 -2.18 -9.23
N ALA A 165 -11.00 -2.18 -10.15
CA ALA A 165 -10.81 -1.79 -11.55
C ALA A 165 -11.75 -0.64 -11.99
N LEU A 166 -12.32 0.11 -11.03
CA LEU A 166 -13.23 1.20 -11.33
C LEU A 166 -12.56 2.28 -12.19
N THR A 167 -13.32 2.72 -13.18
CA THR A 167 -13.00 3.86 -14.04
C THR A 167 -14.19 4.81 -14.10
N GLN A 168 -14.02 5.99 -14.68
CA GLN A 168 -15.13 6.91 -14.88
C GLN A 168 -16.26 6.30 -15.75
N LYS A 169 -15.97 5.25 -16.55
CA LYS A 169 -16.97 4.53 -17.34
C LYS A 169 -17.94 3.70 -16.48
N ASP A 170 -17.54 3.38 -15.24
CA ASP A 170 -18.34 2.61 -14.30
C ASP A 170 -19.27 3.48 -13.47
N ILE A 171 -19.22 4.79 -13.65
CA ILE A 171 -20.17 5.73 -13.08
C ILE A 171 -21.47 5.65 -13.88
N ALA A 172 -22.52 5.10 -13.27
CA ALA A 172 -23.85 5.02 -13.86
C ALA A 172 -24.61 6.32 -13.77
N ALA A 173 -24.40 7.10 -12.68
CA ALA A 173 -25.02 8.41 -12.51
C ALA A 173 -24.05 9.38 -11.81
N ASN A 174 -24.04 10.61 -12.28
CA ASN A 174 -23.31 11.75 -11.73
C ASN A 174 -24.32 12.90 -11.55
N PRO A 175 -25.16 12.86 -10.50
CA PRO A 175 -26.31 13.75 -10.35
C PRO A 175 -25.91 15.22 -10.18
N LYS A 176 -24.69 15.46 -9.67
CA LYS A 176 -24.16 16.83 -9.51
C LYS A 176 -23.38 17.34 -10.73
N ASN A 177 -23.30 16.57 -11.81
CA ASN A 177 -22.50 16.90 -13.01
C ASN A 177 -21.04 17.27 -12.66
N LEU A 178 -20.42 16.50 -11.76
CA LEU A 178 -19.03 16.71 -11.36
C LEU A 178 -18.12 16.55 -12.58
N SER A 179 -17.12 17.40 -12.69
CA SER A 179 -16.05 17.26 -13.67
C SER A 179 -14.79 16.73 -13.02
N PHE A 180 -14.14 15.74 -13.65
CA PHE A 180 -12.99 15.08 -13.08
C PHE A 180 -11.69 15.51 -13.76
N THR A 181 -10.69 15.83 -12.94
CA THR A 181 -9.31 16.11 -13.36
C THR A 181 -8.40 15.06 -12.73
N LEU A 182 -7.52 14.48 -13.55
CA LEU A 182 -6.54 13.51 -13.05
C LEU A 182 -5.27 14.24 -12.66
N LEU A 183 -4.79 14.03 -11.43
CA LEU A 183 -3.56 14.60 -10.91
C LEU A 183 -2.71 13.52 -10.24
N ASP A 184 -1.40 13.65 -10.36
CA ASP A 184 -0.47 12.84 -9.59
C ASP A 184 -0.65 13.14 -8.10
N LEU A 185 -0.54 12.12 -7.25
CA LEU A 185 -0.75 12.23 -5.80
C LEU A 185 0.05 13.38 -5.18
N GLY A 186 1.33 13.52 -5.56
CA GLY A 186 2.19 14.60 -5.07
C GLY A 186 1.78 16.02 -5.53
N ALA A 187 0.97 16.15 -6.59
CA ALA A 187 0.47 17.42 -7.08
C ALA A 187 -0.86 17.85 -6.41
N GLN A 188 -1.61 16.89 -5.87
CA GLN A 188 -2.95 17.10 -5.32
C GLN A 188 -3.03 18.18 -4.22
N PRO A 189 -2.16 18.20 -3.19
CA PRO A 189 -2.26 19.18 -2.12
C PRO A 189 -2.17 20.62 -2.60
N ARG A 190 -1.34 20.87 -3.62
CA ARG A 190 -1.17 22.22 -4.20
C ARG A 190 -2.39 22.70 -4.96
N ALA A 191 -3.14 21.76 -5.55
CA ALA A 191 -4.35 22.06 -6.32
C ALA A 191 -5.60 22.26 -5.45
N LEU A 192 -5.53 22.03 -4.12
CA LEU A 192 -6.70 22.04 -3.23
C LEU A 192 -7.47 23.38 -3.25
N ARG A 193 -6.77 24.51 -3.38
CA ARG A 193 -7.39 25.83 -3.41
C ARG A 193 -8.11 26.12 -4.73
N ASP A 194 -7.65 25.51 -5.82
CA ASP A 194 -8.16 25.77 -7.17
C ASP A 194 -9.33 24.87 -7.54
N LEU A 195 -9.50 23.74 -6.85
CA LEU A 195 -10.55 22.76 -7.09
C LEU A 195 -11.62 22.84 -5.99
N ASP A 196 -12.73 22.15 -6.23
CA ASP A 196 -13.82 22.09 -5.26
C ASP A 196 -13.63 20.96 -4.27
N ALA A 197 -13.08 19.83 -4.74
CA ALA A 197 -12.66 18.73 -3.89
C ALA A 197 -11.54 17.93 -4.56
N ILE A 198 -10.79 17.19 -3.75
CA ILE A 198 -9.75 16.26 -4.19
C ILE A 198 -9.90 14.95 -3.42
N VAL A 199 -9.73 13.81 -4.10
CA VAL A 199 -9.73 12.50 -3.45
C VAL A 199 -8.30 11.98 -3.41
N GLY A 200 -7.76 11.79 -2.19
CA GLY A 200 -6.35 11.43 -2.02
C GLY A 200 -5.96 11.06 -0.59
N TYR A 201 -4.69 10.69 -0.42
CA TYR A 201 -4.10 10.23 0.85
C TYR A 201 -3.86 11.36 1.84
N ALA A 202 -4.25 11.15 3.11
CA ALA A 202 -4.04 12.11 4.20
C ALA A 202 -2.56 12.48 4.37
N GLU A 203 -1.66 11.53 4.21
CA GLU A 203 -0.21 11.74 4.30
C GLU A 203 0.23 12.91 3.40
N SER A 204 -0.14 12.89 2.12
CA SER A 204 0.28 13.93 1.16
C SER A 204 -0.23 15.33 1.55
N PHE A 205 -1.46 15.42 2.03
CA PHE A 205 -2.05 16.69 2.45
C PHE A 205 -1.46 17.21 3.76
N LEU A 206 -1.32 16.35 4.76
CA LEU A 206 -0.75 16.72 6.05
C LEU A 206 0.74 17.10 5.92
N ALA A 207 1.51 16.36 5.13
CA ALA A 207 2.91 16.69 4.82
C ALA A 207 3.04 18.05 4.11
N ALA A 208 2.06 18.45 3.30
CA ALA A 208 1.99 19.75 2.66
C ALA A 208 1.45 20.88 3.58
N GLY A 209 1.17 20.58 4.86
CA GLY A 209 0.65 21.54 5.84
C GLY A 209 -0.84 21.83 5.70
N VAL A 210 -1.59 21.01 4.99
CA VAL A 210 -3.06 21.10 4.94
C VAL A 210 -3.61 20.58 6.27
N SER A 211 -4.52 21.34 6.88
CA SER A 211 -5.13 20.98 8.16
C SER A 211 -6.10 19.80 8.02
N GLU A 212 -6.15 18.92 9.04
CA GLU A 212 -7.04 17.74 9.09
C GLU A 212 -8.52 18.09 8.93
N ASP A 213 -8.95 19.30 9.32
CA ASP A 213 -10.34 19.78 9.16
C ASP A 213 -10.79 19.94 7.70
N LYS A 214 -9.85 19.83 6.75
CA LYS A 214 -10.12 19.81 5.31
C LYS A 214 -10.47 18.42 4.77
N LEU A 215 -10.23 17.37 5.54
CA LEU A 215 -10.69 16.01 5.23
C LEU A 215 -12.18 15.91 5.60
N ILE A 216 -13.04 15.96 4.58
CA ILE A 216 -14.49 16.06 4.77
C ILE A 216 -15.20 14.70 4.72
N PHE A 217 -14.51 13.64 4.26
CA PHE A 217 -15.07 12.29 4.19
C PHE A 217 -13.96 11.25 4.02
N ALA A 218 -13.85 10.28 4.94
CA ALA A 218 -12.83 9.24 4.91
C ALA A 218 -13.31 7.95 5.60
N PRO A 219 -14.23 7.19 5.02
CA PRO A 219 -14.57 5.87 5.53
C PRO A 219 -13.40 4.90 5.32
N LYS A 220 -13.35 3.81 6.10
CA LYS A 220 -12.41 2.71 5.86
C LYS A 220 -12.64 2.14 4.45
N SER A 221 -11.57 2.01 3.67
CA SER A 221 -11.62 1.41 2.33
C SER A 221 -11.85 -0.11 2.39
N PRO A 222 -12.27 -0.73 1.28
CA PRO A 222 -12.25 -2.19 1.13
C PRO A 222 -10.85 -2.78 1.35
N ASP A 223 -10.79 -4.04 1.78
CA ASP A 223 -9.54 -4.73 2.12
C ASP A 223 -8.60 -4.90 0.91
N GLU A 224 -9.13 -4.83 -0.30
CA GLU A 224 -8.37 -4.82 -1.55
C GLU A 224 -7.39 -3.65 -1.64
N PHE A 225 -7.70 -2.54 -0.95
CA PHE A 225 -6.85 -1.35 -0.87
C PHE A 225 -6.08 -1.23 0.45
N ALA A 226 -6.07 -2.29 1.26
CA ALA A 226 -5.25 -2.32 2.46
C ALA A 226 -3.77 -2.57 2.15
N SER A 227 -2.89 -1.97 2.95
CA SER A 227 -1.48 -2.32 2.98
C SER A 227 -1.29 -3.79 3.34
N VAL A 228 -0.33 -4.42 2.69
CA VAL A 228 0.11 -5.79 2.96
C VAL A 228 1.62 -5.85 3.05
N LEU A 229 2.16 -6.81 3.79
CA LEU A 229 3.58 -7.12 3.67
C LEU A 229 3.82 -7.76 2.31
N THR A 230 4.59 -7.09 1.48
CA THR A 230 5.07 -7.61 0.19
C THR A 230 6.49 -8.12 0.36
N VAL A 231 6.77 -9.33 -0.12
CA VAL A 231 8.08 -9.99 -0.06
C VAL A 231 8.48 -10.50 -1.45
N GLY A 232 9.77 -10.78 -1.63
CA GLY A 232 10.24 -11.45 -2.84
C GLY A 232 9.68 -12.88 -2.91
N SER A 233 9.11 -13.27 -4.06
CA SER A 233 8.48 -14.58 -4.23
C SER A 233 9.46 -15.74 -4.08
N ASP A 234 10.73 -15.52 -4.38
CA ASP A 234 11.79 -16.52 -4.23
C ASP A 234 12.14 -16.80 -2.75
N TYR A 235 11.74 -15.92 -1.83
CA TYR A 235 12.11 -15.95 -0.41
C TYR A 235 10.94 -16.19 0.53
N VAL A 236 9.71 -16.23 0.04
CA VAL A 236 8.51 -16.31 0.88
C VAL A 236 8.53 -17.54 1.81
N ASP A 237 9.07 -18.66 1.34
CA ASP A 237 9.15 -19.91 2.12
C ASP A 237 10.40 -20.00 3.01
N ALA A 238 11.29 -19.01 2.97
CA ALA A 238 12.47 -18.99 3.84
C ALA A 238 12.05 -18.85 5.32
N PRO A 239 12.63 -19.62 6.25
CA PRO A 239 12.22 -19.61 7.66
C PRO A 239 12.23 -18.21 8.30
N ASN A 240 13.23 -17.38 8.01
CA ASN A 240 13.31 -16.01 8.49
C ASN A 240 12.13 -15.16 7.99
N VAL A 241 11.78 -15.29 6.70
CA VAL A 241 10.67 -14.55 6.09
C VAL A 241 9.33 -15.06 6.62
N GLN A 242 9.19 -16.35 6.87
CA GLN A 242 7.99 -16.90 7.51
C GLN A 242 7.81 -16.37 8.95
N ASN A 243 8.90 -16.22 9.70
CA ASN A 243 8.83 -15.60 11.03
C ASN A 243 8.52 -14.09 10.94
N LEU A 244 9.06 -13.39 9.94
CA LEU A 244 8.70 -12.01 9.65
C LEU A 244 7.19 -11.87 9.37
N ILE A 245 6.63 -12.73 8.52
CA ILE A 245 5.18 -12.73 8.20
C ILE A 245 4.36 -12.86 9.47
N LYS A 246 4.69 -13.82 10.35
CA LYS A 246 3.99 -14.02 11.63
C LYS A 246 4.08 -12.78 12.53
N ALA A 247 5.23 -12.11 12.57
CA ALA A 247 5.40 -10.89 13.36
C ALA A 247 4.50 -9.75 12.84
N PHE A 248 4.33 -9.64 11.52
CA PHE A 248 3.42 -8.65 10.92
C PHE A 248 1.93 -8.99 11.10
N GLU A 249 1.59 -10.27 11.31
CA GLU A 249 0.23 -10.74 11.56
C GLU A 249 -0.13 -10.79 13.06
N ASP A 250 0.80 -10.45 13.96
CA ASP A 250 0.53 -10.42 15.40
C ASP A 250 -0.56 -9.37 15.72
N PRO A 251 -1.59 -9.73 16.52
CA PRO A 251 -2.67 -8.81 16.90
C PRO A 251 -2.20 -7.51 17.58
N ARG A 252 -1.02 -7.52 18.23
CA ARG A 252 -0.43 -6.31 18.82
C ARG A 252 -0.18 -5.21 17.79
N VAL A 253 0.09 -5.59 16.54
CA VAL A 253 0.28 -4.63 15.43
C VAL A 253 -1.02 -3.85 15.18
N GLN A 254 -2.16 -4.53 15.16
CA GLN A 254 -3.47 -3.89 15.00
C GLN A 254 -3.80 -2.96 16.17
N THR A 255 -3.49 -3.42 17.39
CA THR A 255 -3.66 -2.62 18.62
C THR A 255 -2.77 -1.37 18.61
N PHE A 256 -1.52 -1.49 18.17
CA PHE A 256 -0.62 -0.35 18.00
C PHE A 256 -1.17 0.66 17.00
N ILE A 257 -1.56 0.21 15.80
CA ILE A 257 -2.10 1.08 14.74
C ILE A 257 -3.34 1.85 15.23
N ALA A 258 -4.23 1.19 15.98
CA ALA A 258 -5.44 1.80 16.53
C ALA A 258 -5.16 2.89 17.57
N ASN A 259 -4.10 2.76 18.36
CA ASN A 259 -3.88 3.57 19.56
C ASN A 259 -2.74 4.59 19.44
N ASP A 260 -1.74 4.35 18.59
CA ASP A 260 -0.63 5.31 18.43
C ASP A 260 -1.15 6.65 17.88
N PRO A 261 -0.88 7.78 18.57
CA PRO A 261 -1.47 9.08 18.24
C PRO A 261 -1.05 9.63 16.87
N GLU A 262 0.12 9.23 16.36
CA GLU A 262 0.60 9.69 15.05
C GLU A 262 0.19 8.73 13.93
N VAL A 263 0.23 7.42 14.19
CA VAL A 263 -0.15 6.42 13.19
C VAL A 263 -1.64 6.54 12.84
N LYS A 264 -2.54 6.66 13.82
CA LYS A 264 -3.99 6.72 13.61
C LYS A 264 -4.48 7.92 12.78
N LYS A 265 -3.65 8.95 12.59
CA LYS A 265 -3.94 10.07 11.69
C LYS A 265 -3.80 9.68 10.22
N LEU A 266 -2.98 8.67 9.93
CA LEU A 266 -2.58 8.29 8.58
C LEU A 266 -2.99 6.87 8.20
N ALA A 267 -3.24 6.01 9.20
CA ALA A 267 -3.55 4.61 9.03
C ALA A 267 -4.65 4.15 9.99
N LEU A 268 -5.52 3.28 9.50
CA LEU A 268 -6.55 2.58 10.25
C LEU A 268 -6.19 1.10 10.33
N PRO A 269 -6.52 0.36 11.42
CA PRO A 269 -6.25 -1.07 11.51
C PRO A 269 -6.79 -1.85 10.32
N GLY A 270 -6.00 -2.77 9.80
CA GLY A 270 -6.41 -3.66 8.71
C GLY A 270 -7.50 -4.63 9.15
N GLN A 271 -7.35 -5.15 10.36
CA GLN A 271 -8.27 -6.09 11.00
C GLN A 271 -8.80 -5.50 12.33
N PRO A 272 -9.89 -6.03 12.89
CA PRO A 272 -10.32 -5.65 14.24
C PRO A 272 -9.19 -5.91 15.25
N ALA A 273 -8.93 -4.93 16.12
CA ALA A 273 -7.94 -5.02 17.19
C ALA A 273 -8.44 -5.90 18.34
#